data_19c167ed8ba91db10225a728caaddc1d
#
_entry.id   19c167ed8ba91db10225a728caaddc1d
#
_cell.length_a   1.000
_cell.length_b   1.000
_cell.length_c   1.000
_cell.angle_alpha   90.00
_cell.angle_beta   90.00
_cell.angle_gamma   90.00
#
_symmetry.space_group_name_H-M   'P 1'
#
loop_
_entity.id
_entity.type
_entity.pdbx_description
1 polymer ?
#
loop_
_entity_poly.entity_id
_entity_poly.type
_entity_poly.pdbx_seq_one_letter_code
_entity_poly.pdbx_strand_id
1 'polypeptide(L)'
;MALYMYQASYTAKSMAAQLKEPQDPVEAIRSALEDVGAELVVTGFPFGEYDVLVVYEAPDDVTAASVAMAVAAAGEVKSAKTTRMLSGQEWLESLRKRRVVHSRNAP
;
A
#
# COMPACT_ATOMS: atom_id res chain seq x y z
N MET A 1 -7.51 7.71 -9.73
CA MET A 1 -7.32 7.11 -8.40
C MET A 1 -5.92 7.42 -7.88
N ALA A 2 -5.74 7.37 -6.58
CA ALA A 2 -4.44 7.64 -5.98
C ALA A 2 -3.65 6.33 -5.78
N LEU A 3 -2.34 6.43 -5.78
CA LEU A 3 -1.43 5.30 -5.70
C LEU A 3 -0.88 5.15 -4.28
N TYR A 4 -0.83 3.93 -3.78
CA TYR A 4 -0.38 3.62 -2.43
C TYR A 4 0.55 2.41 -2.42
N MET A 5 1.50 2.42 -1.49
CA MET A 5 2.35 1.27 -1.21
C MET A 5 2.10 0.84 0.23
N TYR A 6 1.73 -0.42 0.41
CA TYR A 6 1.52 -1.04 1.71
C TYR A 6 2.60 -2.08 1.94
N GLN A 7 3.25 -2.00 3.10
CA GLN A 7 4.29 -2.94 3.50
C GLN A 7 3.95 -3.45 4.89
N ALA A 8 4.07 -4.75 5.11
CA ALA A 8 3.72 -5.33 6.40
C ALA A 8 4.57 -6.55 6.74
N SER A 9 4.70 -6.79 8.04
CA SER A 9 5.31 -7.99 8.58
C SER A 9 4.23 -8.82 9.27
N TYR A 10 4.18 -10.11 9.00
CA TYR A 10 3.20 -11.01 9.57
C TYR A 10 3.51 -11.34 11.02
N THR A 11 2.47 -11.61 11.81
CA THR A 11 2.63 -12.19 13.14
C THR A 11 3.11 -13.64 13.01
N ALA A 12 3.71 -14.17 14.07
CA ALA A 12 4.10 -15.58 14.12
C ALA A 12 2.89 -16.50 13.92
N LYS A 13 1.74 -16.12 14.48
CA LYS A 13 0.49 -16.86 14.34
C LYS A 13 0.03 -16.92 12.88
N SER A 14 0.07 -15.78 12.18
CA SER A 14 -0.31 -15.70 10.78
C SER A 14 0.65 -16.55 9.91
N MET A 15 1.93 -16.44 10.16
CA MET A 15 2.93 -17.22 9.42
C MET A 15 2.73 -18.73 9.63
N ALA A 16 2.47 -19.16 10.87
CA ALA A 16 2.20 -20.56 11.17
C ALA A 16 0.96 -21.07 10.43
N ALA A 17 -0.09 -20.27 10.35
CA ALA A 17 -1.31 -20.61 9.62
C ALA A 17 -1.05 -20.76 8.13
N GLN A 18 -0.26 -19.87 7.55
CA GLN A 18 0.11 -19.92 6.13
C GLN A 18 0.94 -21.18 5.82
N LEU A 19 1.84 -21.54 6.71
CA LEU A 19 2.66 -22.75 6.53
C LEU A 19 1.82 -24.03 6.64
N LYS A 20 0.84 -24.04 7.52
CA LYS A 20 -0.05 -25.19 7.73
C LYS A 20 -0.93 -25.45 6.52
N GLU A 21 -1.44 -24.39 5.90
CA GLU A 21 -2.34 -24.47 4.75
C GLU A 21 -1.96 -23.40 3.72
N PRO A 22 -0.93 -23.68 2.91
CA PRO A 22 -0.46 -22.73 1.91
C PRO A 22 -1.53 -22.45 0.85
N GLN A 23 -1.78 -21.17 0.59
CA GLN A 23 -2.71 -20.71 -0.43
C GLN A 23 -2.08 -19.54 -1.20
N ASP A 24 -2.61 -19.25 -2.38
CA ASP A 24 -2.14 -18.13 -3.17
C ASP A 24 -2.56 -16.81 -2.49
N PRO A 25 -1.60 -16.04 -1.97
CA PRO A 25 -1.94 -14.79 -1.28
C PRO A 25 -2.34 -13.67 -2.24
N VAL A 26 -1.96 -13.74 -3.51
CA VAL A 26 -2.22 -12.69 -4.49
C VAL A 26 -3.74 -12.52 -4.73
N GLU A 27 -4.45 -13.64 -4.88
CA GLU A 27 -5.90 -13.58 -5.10
C GLU A 27 -6.65 -13.03 -3.88
N ALA A 28 -6.21 -13.39 -2.67
CA ALA A 28 -6.80 -12.86 -1.45
C ALA A 28 -6.60 -11.34 -1.34
N ILE A 29 -5.41 -10.88 -1.68
CA ILE A 29 -5.08 -9.44 -1.68
C ILE A 29 -5.92 -8.71 -2.72
N ARG A 30 -6.00 -9.23 -3.96
CA ARG A 30 -6.78 -8.63 -5.04
C ARG A 30 -8.25 -8.51 -4.65
N SER A 31 -8.82 -9.59 -4.15
CA SER A 31 -10.23 -9.64 -3.75
C SER A 31 -10.54 -8.62 -2.64
N ALA A 32 -9.68 -8.55 -1.63
CA ALA A 32 -9.86 -7.61 -0.52
C ALA A 32 -9.83 -6.15 -1.01
N LEU A 33 -8.94 -5.82 -1.94
CA LEU A 33 -8.86 -4.47 -2.51
C LEU A 33 -10.10 -4.16 -3.35
N GLU A 34 -10.54 -5.09 -4.19
CA GLU A 34 -11.72 -4.90 -5.03
C GLU A 34 -12.99 -4.67 -4.20
N ASP A 35 -13.10 -5.32 -3.05
CA ASP A 35 -14.24 -5.15 -2.13
C ASP A 35 -14.43 -3.71 -1.66
N VAL A 36 -13.38 -2.92 -1.65
CA VAL A 36 -13.44 -1.51 -1.24
C VAL A 36 -13.26 -0.54 -2.42
N GLY A 37 -13.35 -1.04 -3.64
CA GLY A 37 -13.22 -0.21 -4.84
C GLY A 37 -11.80 0.18 -5.19
N ALA A 38 -10.82 -0.55 -4.66
CA ALA A 38 -9.40 -0.36 -4.98
C ALA A 38 -8.96 -1.38 -6.03
N GLU A 39 -7.79 -1.18 -6.60
CA GLU A 39 -7.23 -2.05 -7.64
C GLU A 39 -5.78 -2.38 -7.34
N LEU A 40 -5.44 -3.66 -7.40
CA LEU A 40 -4.08 -4.13 -7.25
C LEU A 40 -3.26 -3.76 -8.48
N VAL A 41 -2.11 -3.11 -8.27
CA VAL A 41 -1.14 -2.83 -9.34
C VAL A 41 -0.09 -3.93 -9.38
N VAL A 42 0.59 -4.16 -8.26
CA VAL A 42 1.60 -5.21 -8.14
C VAL A 42 1.75 -5.59 -6.66
N THR A 43 2.06 -6.84 -6.42
CA THR A 43 2.40 -7.31 -5.09
C THR A 43 3.59 -8.25 -5.17
N GLY A 44 4.38 -8.23 -4.12
CA GLY A 44 5.53 -9.10 -3.96
C GLY A 44 5.77 -9.41 -2.50
N PHE A 45 6.71 -10.31 -2.25
CA PHE A 45 6.94 -10.83 -0.91
C PHE A 45 8.43 -10.70 -0.56
N PRO A 46 8.85 -9.52 -0.06
CA PRO A 46 10.20 -9.35 0.45
C PRO A 46 10.42 -10.25 1.67
N PHE A 47 11.63 -10.70 1.84
CA PHE A 47 11.97 -11.47 3.03
C PHE A 47 13.12 -10.77 3.75
N GLY A 48 12.75 -9.77 4.53
CA GLY A 48 13.66 -8.90 5.26
C GLY A 48 12.87 -8.23 6.36
N GLU A 49 12.87 -6.90 6.37
CA GLU A 49 12.11 -6.14 7.35
C GLU A 49 10.59 -6.34 7.19
N TYR A 50 10.12 -6.42 5.95
CA TYR A 50 8.72 -6.68 5.63
C TYR A 50 8.60 -8.00 4.88
N ASP A 51 7.43 -8.63 5.00
CA ASP A 51 7.11 -9.91 4.38
C ASP A 51 6.21 -9.76 3.16
N VAL A 52 5.47 -8.67 3.06
CA VAL A 52 4.58 -8.39 1.93
C VAL A 52 4.66 -6.94 1.54
N LEU A 53 4.61 -6.70 0.24
CA LEU A 53 4.56 -5.36 -0.34
C LEU A 53 3.44 -5.35 -1.37
N VAL A 54 2.52 -4.39 -1.25
CA VAL A 54 1.37 -4.25 -2.13
C VAL A 54 1.34 -2.82 -2.67
N VAL A 55 1.34 -2.69 -3.99
CA VAL A 55 1.11 -1.39 -4.64
C VAL A 55 -0.29 -1.44 -5.23
N TYR A 56 -1.11 -0.47 -4.87
CA TYR A 56 -2.51 -0.46 -5.30
C TYR A 56 -3.00 0.96 -5.53
N GLU A 57 -4.08 1.08 -6.27
CA GLU A 57 -4.80 2.33 -6.47
C GLU A 57 -6.09 2.32 -5.68
N ALA A 58 -6.45 3.44 -5.09
CA ALA A 58 -7.69 3.61 -4.35
C ALA A 58 -8.30 4.99 -4.63
N PRO A 59 -9.63 5.15 -4.43
CA PRO A 59 -10.28 6.41 -4.71
C PRO A 59 -9.75 7.58 -3.87
N ASP A 60 -9.39 7.32 -2.61
CA ASP A 60 -8.98 8.36 -1.67
C ASP A 60 -8.22 7.77 -0.47
N ASP A 61 -7.68 8.66 0.34
CA ASP A 61 -6.91 8.30 1.54
C ASP A 61 -7.76 7.60 2.60
N VAL A 62 -9.04 7.94 2.68
CA VAL A 62 -9.97 7.31 3.63
C VAL A 62 -10.10 5.81 3.32
N THR A 63 -10.23 5.46 2.05
CA THR A 63 -10.29 4.07 1.62
C THR A 63 -8.98 3.34 1.97
N ALA A 64 -7.84 3.95 1.67
CA ALA A 64 -6.54 3.36 1.98
C ALA A 64 -6.37 3.14 3.49
N ALA A 65 -6.77 4.13 4.30
CA ALA A 65 -6.72 4.01 5.76
C ALA A 65 -7.63 2.88 6.26
N SER A 66 -8.82 2.73 5.68
CA SER A 66 -9.76 1.67 6.07
C SER A 66 -9.20 0.28 5.80
N VAL A 67 -8.47 0.10 4.70
CA VAL A 67 -7.79 -1.17 4.38
C VAL A 67 -6.74 -1.46 5.45
N ALA A 68 -5.89 -0.48 5.78
CA ALA A 68 -4.86 -0.64 6.80
C ALA A 68 -5.45 -1.00 8.17
N MET A 69 -6.54 -0.35 8.55
CA MET A 69 -7.24 -0.61 9.82
C MET A 69 -7.84 -2.01 9.86
N ALA A 70 -8.44 -2.45 8.77
CA ALA A 70 -9.05 -3.78 8.69
C ALA A 70 -7.99 -4.88 8.84
N VAL A 71 -6.86 -4.72 8.17
CA VAL A 71 -5.75 -5.69 8.26
C VAL A 71 -5.17 -5.71 9.67
N ALA A 72 -4.98 -4.55 10.29
CA ALA A 72 -4.48 -4.45 11.65
C ALA A 72 -5.44 -5.11 12.65
N ALA A 73 -6.74 -4.87 12.50
CA ALA A 73 -7.77 -5.43 13.39
C ALA A 73 -7.85 -6.96 13.28
N ALA A 74 -7.54 -7.52 12.14
CA ALA A 74 -7.54 -8.97 11.94
C ALA A 74 -6.40 -9.68 12.68
N GLY A 75 -5.39 -8.94 13.16
CA GLY A 75 -4.29 -9.50 13.94
C GLY A 75 -3.28 -10.30 13.13
N GLU A 76 -3.27 -10.14 11.81
CA GLU A 76 -2.38 -10.90 10.94
C GLU A 76 -1.00 -10.25 10.77
N VAL A 77 -0.89 -8.97 11.05
CA VAL A 77 0.35 -8.22 10.90
C VAL A 77 0.80 -7.63 12.23
N LYS A 78 2.10 -7.65 12.48
CA LYS A 78 2.70 -7.07 13.69
C LYS A 78 3.17 -5.64 13.46
N SER A 79 3.45 -5.28 12.21
CA SER A 79 3.81 -3.92 11.82
C SER A 79 3.38 -3.70 10.38
N ALA A 80 3.02 -2.47 10.06
CA ALA A 80 2.61 -2.11 8.72
C ALA A 80 2.91 -0.65 8.45
N LYS A 81 3.08 -0.33 7.16
CA LYS A 81 3.34 1.04 6.72
C LYS A 81 2.60 1.25 5.40
N THR A 82 1.74 2.27 5.37
CA THR A 82 1.08 2.72 4.14
C THR A 82 1.72 4.04 3.71
N THR A 83 2.16 4.10 2.46
CA THR A 83 2.78 5.29 1.88
C THR A 83 1.97 5.75 0.69
N ARG A 84 1.49 6.98 0.71
CA ARG A 84 0.88 7.63 -0.45
C ARG A 84 1.98 7.95 -1.45
N MET A 85 1.82 7.48 -2.67
CA MET A 85 2.80 7.70 -3.72
C MET A 85 2.25 8.63 -4.79
N LEU A 86 3.12 9.39 -5.41
CA LEU A 86 2.81 10.12 -6.63
C LEU A 86 3.14 9.22 -7.82
N SER A 87 2.30 9.28 -8.84
CA SER A 87 2.63 8.69 -10.13
C SER A 87 3.76 9.49 -10.79
N GLY A 88 4.36 8.93 -11.85
CA GLY A 88 5.35 9.67 -12.63
C GLY A 88 4.79 10.97 -13.19
N GLN A 89 3.53 10.96 -13.62
CA GLN A 89 2.85 12.15 -14.12
C GLN A 89 2.68 13.21 -13.03
N GLU A 90 2.23 12.80 -11.86
CA GLU A 90 2.07 13.70 -10.71
C GLU A 90 3.43 14.26 -10.25
N TRP A 91 4.46 13.45 -10.29
CA TRP A 91 5.82 13.90 -9.98
C TRP A 91 6.26 14.99 -10.93
N LEU A 92 6.05 14.78 -12.24
CA LEU A 92 6.38 15.77 -13.26
C LEU A 92 5.62 17.08 -13.04
N GLU A 93 4.33 17.00 -12.73
CA GLU A 93 3.53 18.18 -12.41
C GLU A 93 4.07 18.93 -11.19
N SER A 94 4.50 18.19 -10.17
CA SER A 94 5.10 18.77 -8.97
C SER A 94 6.39 19.52 -9.30
N LEU A 95 7.22 18.96 -10.17
CA LEU A 95 8.44 19.61 -10.61
C LEU A 95 8.13 20.92 -11.34
N ARG A 96 7.09 20.94 -12.15
CA ARG A 96 6.67 22.15 -12.88
C ARG A 96 6.11 23.21 -11.91
N LYS A 97 5.29 22.81 -10.95
CA LYS A 97 4.76 23.72 -9.93
C LYS A 97 5.84 24.32 -9.05
N ARG A 98 6.90 23.57 -8.78
CA ARG A 98 8.04 24.09 -8.02
C ARG A 98 8.59 25.39 -8.62
N ARG A 99 8.56 25.51 -9.94
CA ARG A 99 9.06 26.67 -10.64
C ARG A 99 8.29 27.93 -10.22
N VAL A 100 6.97 27.81 -10.05
CA VAL A 100 6.12 28.93 -9.60
C VAL A 100 6.44 29.29 -8.15
N VAL A 101 6.52 28.31 -7.27
CA VAL A 101 6.85 28.53 -5.85
C VAL A 101 8.23 29.17 -5.71
N HIS A 102 9.21 28.65 -6.44
CA HIS A 102 10.57 29.19 -6.42
C HIS A 102 10.63 30.63 -6.88
N SER A 103 9.94 30.98 -7.95
CA SER A 103 9.89 32.35 -8.48
C SER A 103 9.27 33.32 -7.47
N ARG A 104 8.24 32.88 -6.73
CA ARG A 104 7.56 33.71 -5.74
C ARG A 104 8.41 33.97 -4.49
N ASN A 105 9.29 33.03 -4.15
CA ASN A 105 10.12 33.08 -2.97
C ASN A 105 11.57 33.51 -3.26
N ALA A 106 11.92 33.71 -4.54
CA ALA A 106 13.24 34.14 -4.90
C ALA A 106 13.50 35.55 -4.40
N PRO A 107 14.68 35.82 -3.83
CA PRO A 107 15.03 37.17 -3.39
C PRO A 107 15.15 38.14 -4.55
#